data_763176ef4873ac14e47610ac865fce3f
#
_entry.id   763176ef4873ac14e47610ac865fce3f
#
_cell.length_a   1.000
_cell.length_b   1.000
_cell.length_c   1.000
_cell.angle_alpha   90.00
_cell.angle_beta   90.00
_cell.angle_gamma   90.00
#
_symmetry.space_group_name_H-M   'P 1'
#
loop_
_entity.id
_entity.type
_entity.pdbx_description
1 polymer ?
#
loop_
_entity_poly.entity_id
_entity_poly.type
_entity_poly.pdbx_seq_one_letter_code
_entity_poly.pdbx_strand_id
1 'polypeptide(L)'
;MPKNRKMPRKPAETVRVASFMPDRMVASGEQTGSLLVVQGAEVDLGRHVMCDRPITIGRDERADLTLSDGSISRAHCMVDRSENGSILVDLGSTNGTTLNHERVADRAPLQPGDKIFIGASVIRFAFSDQLDLQFHSRLEEMVSIDPLTGMSSKRQYDANYQAMLDRAQAEDSPLTVMVMDMDGLKIINDTYGHEMGGFVIAEVAGLIRAVLDDHGYLCRFGGDEFVGCFAGLEKARAVQLAEEVRDRLAHHVFEHNGARVEPTISIGIACFPADVADPNQLFSAADRAMYEAKRLGKNQVRAIPPAEPG
;
A
#
# COMPACT_ATOMS: atom_id res chain seq x y z
N MET A 1 35.74 -60.77 2.00
CA MET A 1 35.72 -59.29 2.02
C MET A 1 35.83 -58.81 0.58
N PRO A 2 34.78 -58.30 -0.06
CA PRO A 2 34.90 -57.66 -1.36
C PRO A 2 35.16 -56.16 -1.25
N LYS A 3 36.13 -55.70 -2.02
CA LYS A 3 36.60 -54.33 -2.13
C LYS A 3 35.56 -53.45 -2.78
N ASN A 4 35.17 -52.39 -2.07
CA ASN A 4 34.27 -51.33 -2.49
C ASN A 4 34.94 -50.47 -3.61
N ARG A 5 34.58 -50.64 -4.86
CA ARG A 5 35.01 -49.78 -5.97
C ARG A 5 34.09 -48.57 -5.99
N LYS A 6 34.61 -47.40 -5.54
CA LYS A 6 33.99 -46.09 -5.81
C LYS A 6 34.00 -45.82 -7.31
N MET A 7 32.81 -45.70 -7.93
CA MET A 7 32.68 -45.13 -9.27
C MET A 7 33.08 -43.66 -9.28
N PRO A 8 33.79 -43.20 -10.31
CA PRO A 8 34.06 -41.77 -10.49
C PRO A 8 32.80 -41.03 -10.82
N ARG A 9 32.48 -39.96 -10.08
CA ARG A 9 31.42 -39.00 -10.43
C ARG A 9 31.85 -38.29 -11.71
N LYS A 10 31.02 -38.37 -12.78
CA LYS A 10 31.16 -37.50 -13.96
C LYS A 10 31.06 -36.05 -13.52
N PRO A 11 31.93 -35.14 -14.00
CA PRO A 11 31.73 -33.70 -13.78
C PRO A 11 30.44 -33.27 -14.45
N ALA A 12 29.67 -32.42 -13.74
CA ALA A 12 28.47 -31.81 -14.29
C ALA A 12 28.85 -31.03 -15.54
N GLU A 13 28.30 -31.38 -16.68
CA GLU A 13 28.41 -30.58 -17.89
C GLU A 13 27.83 -29.20 -17.64
N THR A 14 28.68 -28.18 -17.68
CA THR A 14 28.24 -26.80 -17.69
C THR A 14 27.46 -26.58 -18.99
N VAL A 15 26.15 -26.46 -18.88
CA VAL A 15 25.30 -26.08 -20.00
C VAL A 15 25.76 -24.67 -20.42
N ARG A 16 26.42 -24.55 -21.58
CA ARG A 16 26.62 -23.25 -22.21
C ARG A 16 25.21 -22.71 -22.54
N VAL A 17 24.71 -21.79 -21.73
CA VAL A 17 23.61 -20.93 -22.11
C VAL A 17 24.16 -20.16 -23.31
N ALA A 18 23.69 -20.48 -24.53
CA ALA A 18 23.88 -19.62 -25.67
C ALA A 18 23.51 -18.23 -25.22
N SER A 19 24.42 -17.27 -25.36
CA SER A 19 24.20 -15.89 -24.99
C SER A 19 22.90 -15.44 -25.65
N PHE A 20 21.84 -15.37 -24.85
CA PHE A 20 20.60 -14.74 -25.26
C PHE A 20 20.90 -13.24 -25.25
N MET A 21 21.64 -12.81 -26.29
CA MET A 21 21.61 -11.42 -26.72
C MET A 21 20.33 -11.32 -27.54
N PRO A 22 19.30 -10.60 -27.07
CA PRO A 22 18.22 -10.26 -27.97
C PRO A 22 18.83 -9.46 -29.12
N ASP A 23 18.70 -9.96 -30.35
CA ASP A 23 19.09 -9.32 -31.59
C ASP A 23 18.25 -8.08 -31.87
N ARG A 24 18.20 -7.20 -30.93
CA ARG A 24 17.76 -5.80 -30.91
C ARG A 24 18.01 -5.28 -29.50
N MET A 25 19.21 -4.92 -29.17
CA MET A 25 19.36 -3.71 -28.36
C MET A 25 18.70 -2.61 -29.20
N VAL A 26 17.51 -2.24 -28.78
CA VAL A 26 16.74 -1.14 -29.32
C VAL A 26 17.66 0.06 -29.44
N ALA A 27 17.85 0.47 -30.68
CA ALA A 27 18.48 1.75 -30.98
C ALA A 27 17.82 2.81 -30.09
N SER A 28 18.64 3.53 -29.34
CA SER A 28 18.39 4.83 -28.72
C SER A 28 16.88 5.21 -28.60
N GLY A 29 16.12 4.54 -27.72
CA GLY A 29 14.91 5.11 -27.19
C GLY A 29 15.31 6.39 -26.46
N GLU A 30 14.63 7.49 -26.72
CA GLU A 30 14.85 8.75 -26.01
C GLU A 30 14.83 8.46 -24.52
N GLN A 31 15.99 8.58 -23.87
CA GLN A 31 16.08 8.43 -22.42
C GLN A 31 15.33 9.61 -21.81
N THR A 32 14.26 9.30 -21.10
CA THR A 32 13.48 10.33 -20.40
C THR A 32 13.95 10.41 -18.95
N GLY A 33 14.10 11.62 -18.45
CA GLY A 33 14.40 11.84 -17.04
C GLY A 33 13.31 11.23 -16.16
N SER A 34 13.68 10.74 -15.00
CA SER A 34 12.75 10.19 -14.00
C SER A 34 13.16 10.60 -12.59
N LEU A 35 12.19 10.67 -11.70
CA LEU A 35 12.34 11.00 -10.29
C LEU A 35 11.87 9.81 -9.46
N LEU A 36 12.71 9.38 -8.52
CA LEU A 36 12.42 8.28 -7.59
C LEU A 36 12.62 8.76 -6.16
N VAL A 37 11.61 8.65 -5.31
CA VAL A 37 11.72 8.93 -3.87
C VAL A 37 12.50 7.80 -3.20
N VAL A 38 13.71 8.13 -2.70
CA VAL A 38 14.63 7.15 -2.08
C VAL A 38 14.71 7.29 -0.57
N GLN A 39 14.22 8.40 -0.01
CA GLN A 39 14.10 8.63 1.43
C GLN A 39 12.95 9.61 1.70
N GLY A 40 12.23 9.45 2.83
CA GLY A 40 11.11 10.28 3.23
C GLY A 40 10.13 9.52 4.11
N ALA A 41 8.88 9.98 4.16
CA ALA A 41 7.80 9.24 4.80
C ALA A 41 7.64 7.86 4.14
N GLU A 42 7.27 6.85 4.89
CA GLU A 42 7.17 5.46 4.40
C GLU A 42 6.19 5.34 3.21
N VAL A 43 5.10 6.11 3.23
CA VAL A 43 4.11 6.19 2.16
C VAL A 43 4.65 6.77 0.85
N ASP A 44 5.71 7.58 0.92
CA ASP A 44 6.31 8.24 -0.25
C ASP A 44 7.47 7.44 -0.86
N LEU A 45 8.05 6.49 -0.10
CA LEU A 45 9.20 5.70 -0.56
C LEU A 45 8.89 4.88 -1.81
N GLY A 46 9.77 4.98 -2.81
CA GLY A 46 9.64 4.27 -4.09
C GLY A 46 8.66 4.91 -5.06
N ARG A 47 7.96 6.00 -4.71
CA ARG A 47 7.15 6.74 -5.68
C ARG A 47 8.04 7.22 -6.82
N HIS A 48 7.55 7.03 -8.04
CA HIS A 48 8.30 7.28 -9.25
C HIS A 48 7.45 8.09 -10.24
N VAL A 49 8.06 9.08 -10.90
CA VAL A 49 7.40 9.87 -11.94
C VAL A 49 8.36 10.14 -13.09
N MET A 50 7.85 10.10 -14.33
CA MET A 50 8.61 10.43 -15.53
C MET A 50 8.59 11.93 -15.80
N CYS A 51 9.72 12.46 -16.23
CA CYS A 51 9.89 13.87 -16.65
C CYS A 51 9.67 14.01 -18.16
N ASP A 52 8.57 13.50 -18.69
CA ASP A 52 8.15 13.67 -20.09
C ASP A 52 7.55 15.05 -20.36
N ARG A 53 7.15 15.75 -19.31
CA ARG A 53 6.67 17.13 -19.24
C ARG A 53 7.24 17.80 -17.98
N PRO A 54 7.05 19.10 -17.75
CA PRO A 54 7.38 19.73 -16.47
C PRO A 54 6.67 19.02 -15.31
N ILE A 55 7.46 18.60 -14.30
CA ILE A 55 6.98 17.87 -13.13
C ILE A 55 7.09 18.73 -11.89
N THR A 56 5.96 19.08 -11.29
CA THR A 56 5.88 19.81 -10.02
C THR A 56 5.96 18.84 -8.85
N ILE A 57 6.80 19.18 -7.86
CA ILE A 57 7.01 18.41 -6.63
C ILE A 57 6.54 19.27 -5.45
N GLY A 58 5.74 18.71 -4.56
CA GLY A 58 5.23 19.43 -3.41
C GLY A 58 4.34 18.58 -2.51
N ARG A 59 3.76 19.19 -1.48
CA ARG A 59 2.82 18.48 -0.59
C ARG A 59 1.34 18.65 -0.99
N ASP A 60 1.03 19.51 -1.98
CA ASP A 60 -0.33 19.66 -2.50
C ASP A 60 -0.67 18.47 -3.41
N GLU A 61 -1.88 17.96 -3.33
CA GLU A 61 -2.36 16.84 -4.16
C GLU A 61 -2.36 17.15 -5.66
N ARG A 62 -2.30 18.44 -6.02
CA ARG A 62 -2.16 18.89 -7.41
C ARG A 62 -0.74 18.82 -7.93
N ALA A 63 0.24 18.54 -7.08
CA ALA A 63 1.61 18.32 -7.51
C ALA A 63 1.72 16.97 -8.24
N ASP A 64 2.52 16.91 -9.31
CA ASP A 64 2.75 15.68 -10.08
C ASP A 64 3.45 14.61 -9.23
N LEU A 65 4.33 15.02 -8.33
CA LEU A 65 4.92 14.18 -7.29
C LEU A 65 4.57 14.77 -5.92
N THR A 66 3.48 14.25 -5.34
CA THR A 66 3.03 14.66 -4.00
C THR A 66 3.82 13.95 -2.93
N LEU A 67 4.25 14.68 -1.88
CA LEU A 67 5.00 14.16 -0.73
C LEU A 67 4.30 14.53 0.58
N SER A 68 4.25 13.59 1.50
CA SER A 68 3.48 13.69 2.76
C SER A 68 4.16 14.54 3.85
N ASP A 69 5.40 14.98 3.65
CA ASP A 69 6.15 15.76 4.64
C ASP A 69 5.61 17.19 4.77
N GLY A 70 5.12 17.54 5.96
CA GLY A 70 4.59 18.87 6.29
C GLY A 70 5.59 20.03 6.18
N SER A 71 6.89 19.77 6.15
CA SER A 71 7.94 20.77 5.94
C SER A 71 8.12 21.14 4.45
N ILE A 72 7.49 20.42 3.54
CA ILE A 72 7.50 20.66 2.09
C ILE A 72 6.41 21.67 1.74
N SER A 73 6.72 22.66 0.90
CA SER A 73 5.75 23.65 0.39
C SER A 73 4.72 22.97 -0.52
N ARG A 74 3.51 23.55 -0.64
CA ARG A 74 2.44 23.03 -1.52
C ARG A 74 2.93 22.79 -2.95
N ALA A 75 3.56 23.79 -3.58
CA ALA A 75 4.41 23.65 -4.75
C ALA A 75 5.83 24.03 -4.28
N HIS A 76 6.76 23.08 -4.27
CA HIS A 76 8.08 23.28 -3.66
C HIS A 76 9.15 23.54 -4.75
N CYS A 77 9.27 22.63 -5.67
CA CYS A 77 10.19 22.74 -6.79
C CYS A 77 9.58 22.08 -8.04
N MET A 78 10.24 22.27 -9.16
CA MET A 78 9.81 21.69 -10.45
C MET A 78 11.03 21.16 -11.19
N VAL A 79 10.87 20.04 -11.87
CA VAL A 79 11.83 19.55 -12.86
C VAL A 79 11.25 19.82 -14.25
N ASP A 80 11.99 20.54 -15.07
CA ASP A 80 11.61 20.91 -16.43
C ASP A 80 12.66 20.44 -17.44
N ARG A 81 12.29 20.36 -18.70
CA ARG A 81 13.22 20.12 -19.82
C ARG A 81 13.78 21.44 -20.33
N SER A 82 15.09 21.47 -20.55
CA SER A 82 15.77 22.55 -21.25
C SER A 82 16.39 22.03 -22.54
N GLU A 83 16.84 22.92 -23.40
CA GLU A 83 17.57 22.55 -24.62
C GLU A 83 18.84 21.69 -24.36
N ASN A 84 19.40 21.81 -23.14
CA ASN A 84 20.62 21.12 -22.71
C ASN A 84 20.34 19.97 -21.69
N GLY A 85 19.11 19.49 -21.51
CA GLY A 85 18.77 18.43 -20.59
C GLY A 85 17.69 18.81 -19.59
N SER A 86 17.71 18.20 -18.41
CA SER A 86 16.74 18.49 -17.34
C SER A 86 17.26 19.56 -16.38
N ILE A 87 16.37 20.39 -15.86
CA ILE A 87 16.68 21.49 -14.95
C ILE A 87 15.76 21.42 -13.73
N LEU A 88 16.33 21.59 -12.55
CA LEU A 88 15.60 21.73 -11.28
C LEU A 88 15.38 23.22 -11.00
N VAL A 89 14.15 23.60 -10.68
CA VAL A 89 13.75 24.99 -10.35
C VAL A 89 13.12 24.99 -8.98
N ASP A 90 13.59 25.82 -8.05
CA ASP A 90 12.92 26.10 -6.78
C ASP A 90 11.77 27.08 -7.02
N LEU A 91 10.57 26.76 -6.57
CA LEU A 91 9.38 27.59 -6.78
C LEU A 91 9.12 28.61 -5.65
N GLY A 92 10.18 29.06 -5.01
CA GLY A 92 10.10 29.94 -3.84
C GLY A 92 9.70 29.19 -2.57
N SER A 93 10.23 27.99 -2.42
CA SER A 93 9.89 27.11 -1.28
C SER A 93 10.30 27.72 0.06
N THR A 94 9.55 27.42 1.12
CA THR A 94 9.78 27.97 2.48
C THR A 94 11.13 27.52 3.05
N ASN A 95 11.45 26.24 2.90
CA ASN A 95 12.66 25.65 3.48
C ASN A 95 13.82 25.51 2.46
N GLY A 96 13.54 25.72 1.19
CA GLY A 96 14.52 25.65 0.08
C GLY A 96 14.76 24.24 -0.41
N THR A 97 15.25 24.16 -1.64
CA THR A 97 15.64 22.94 -2.33
C THR A 97 17.17 22.83 -2.32
N THR A 98 17.68 21.62 -2.09
CA THR A 98 19.13 21.34 -2.12
C THR A 98 19.40 20.24 -3.15
N LEU A 99 20.39 20.45 -4.02
CA LEU A 99 20.88 19.49 -5.01
C LEU A 99 22.27 19.01 -4.60
N ASN A 100 22.46 17.72 -4.35
CA ASN A 100 23.76 17.12 -3.96
C ASN A 100 24.47 17.89 -2.83
N HIS A 101 23.74 18.38 -1.81
CA HIS A 101 24.24 19.16 -0.69
C HIS A 101 24.51 20.67 -0.98
N GLU A 102 24.25 21.15 -2.20
CA GLU A 102 24.33 22.57 -2.54
C GLU A 102 22.92 23.17 -2.64
N ARG A 103 22.69 24.32 -2.02
CA ARG A 103 21.39 24.97 -2.07
C ARG A 103 21.12 25.53 -3.46
N VAL A 104 19.98 25.22 -4.02
CA VAL A 104 19.48 25.77 -5.28
C VAL A 104 18.98 27.19 -5.02
N ALA A 105 19.61 28.20 -5.66
CA ALA A 105 19.19 29.58 -5.50
C ALA A 105 17.92 29.93 -6.27
N ASP A 106 17.81 29.46 -7.52
CA ASP A 106 16.68 29.60 -8.44
C ASP A 106 16.55 28.32 -9.27
N ARG A 107 17.60 27.96 -10.00
CA ARG A 107 17.65 26.79 -10.88
C ARG A 107 19.00 26.11 -10.89
N ALA A 108 19.03 24.81 -11.16
CA ALA A 108 20.25 24.03 -11.30
C ALA A 108 20.08 22.94 -12.37
N PRO A 109 21.11 22.67 -13.20
CA PRO A 109 21.05 21.54 -14.13
C PRO A 109 21.05 20.21 -13.37
N LEU A 110 20.27 19.24 -13.86
CA LEU A 110 20.21 17.90 -13.33
C LEU A 110 20.99 16.92 -14.18
N GLN A 111 21.71 16.04 -13.50
CA GLN A 111 22.45 14.93 -14.11
C GLN A 111 21.97 13.59 -13.51
N PRO A 112 22.05 12.47 -14.26
CA PRO A 112 21.70 11.15 -13.73
C PRO A 112 22.50 10.82 -12.48
N GLY A 113 21.80 10.39 -11.42
CA GLY A 113 22.38 10.09 -10.11
C GLY A 113 22.27 11.24 -9.11
N ASP A 114 21.90 12.44 -9.54
CA ASP A 114 21.69 13.59 -8.66
C ASP A 114 20.60 13.31 -7.62
N LYS A 115 20.79 13.87 -6.43
CA LYS A 115 19.86 13.79 -5.30
C LYS A 115 19.31 15.17 -4.96
N ILE A 116 17.99 15.28 -5.00
CA ILE A 116 17.22 16.47 -4.63
C ILE A 116 16.73 16.28 -3.20
N PHE A 117 17.11 17.18 -2.29
CA PHE A 117 16.71 17.16 -0.89
C PHE A 117 15.69 18.27 -0.67
N ILE A 118 14.50 17.90 -0.19
CA ILE A 118 13.41 18.80 0.17
C ILE A 118 12.75 18.31 1.47
N GLY A 119 12.76 19.12 2.53
CA GLY A 119 12.34 18.68 3.85
C GLY A 119 13.14 17.46 4.31
N ALA A 120 12.47 16.42 4.79
CA ALA A 120 13.08 15.14 5.17
C ALA A 120 13.16 14.14 3.98
N SER A 121 12.69 14.54 2.81
CA SER A 121 12.63 13.67 1.63
C SER A 121 13.85 13.83 0.72
N VAL A 122 14.27 12.73 0.12
CA VAL A 122 15.34 12.67 -0.88
C VAL A 122 14.81 12.01 -2.15
N ILE A 123 14.94 12.71 -3.27
CA ILE A 123 14.50 12.25 -4.58
C ILE A 123 15.75 12.08 -5.45
N ARG A 124 15.89 10.92 -6.08
CA ARG A 124 16.96 10.66 -7.04
C ARG A 124 16.48 10.93 -8.46
N PHE A 125 17.24 11.72 -9.20
CA PHE A 125 17.05 11.88 -10.63
C PHE A 125 17.85 10.83 -11.39
N ALA A 126 17.24 10.20 -12.41
CA ALA A 126 17.90 9.25 -13.29
C ALA A 126 17.34 9.37 -14.72
N PHE A 127 18.02 8.81 -15.70
CA PHE A 127 17.37 8.46 -16.96
C PHE A 127 16.82 7.04 -16.83
N SER A 128 15.58 6.88 -17.21
CA SER A 128 14.91 5.58 -17.23
C SER A 128 14.51 5.22 -18.65
N ASP A 129 14.68 3.97 -18.98
CA ASP A 129 14.14 3.39 -20.19
C ASP A 129 12.81 2.67 -19.91
N GLN A 130 12.21 2.12 -20.97
CA GLN A 130 10.93 1.43 -20.85
C GLN A 130 11.02 0.16 -19.97
N LEU A 131 12.20 -0.45 -19.87
CA LEU A 131 12.42 -1.64 -19.05
C LEU A 131 12.52 -1.27 -17.57
N ASP A 132 13.20 -0.17 -17.25
CA ASP A 132 13.27 0.38 -15.88
C ASP A 132 11.87 0.73 -15.37
N LEU A 133 11.02 1.33 -16.22
CA LEU A 133 9.63 1.62 -15.89
C LEU A 133 8.83 0.37 -15.56
N GLN A 134 8.93 -0.66 -16.40
CA GLN A 134 8.26 -1.93 -16.15
C GLN A 134 8.74 -2.60 -14.86
N PHE A 135 10.03 -2.48 -14.55
CA PHE A 135 10.61 -3.01 -13.33
C PHE A 135 10.09 -2.25 -12.09
N HIS A 136 10.06 -0.91 -12.14
CA HIS A 136 9.52 -0.09 -11.04
C HIS A 136 8.02 -0.34 -10.83
N SER A 137 7.23 -0.39 -11.90
CA SER A 137 5.80 -0.74 -11.81
C SER A 137 5.57 -2.11 -11.17
N ARG A 138 6.38 -3.11 -11.54
CA ARG A 138 6.31 -4.45 -10.91
C ARG A 138 6.72 -4.44 -9.44
N LEU A 139 7.73 -3.65 -9.07
CA LEU A 139 8.10 -3.47 -7.65
C LEU A 139 6.96 -2.80 -6.86
N GLU A 140 6.32 -1.79 -7.42
CA GLU A 140 5.16 -1.14 -6.83
C GLU A 140 3.98 -2.12 -6.68
N GLU A 141 3.68 -2.92 -7.70
CA GLU A 141 2.67 -3.99 -7.62
C GLU A 141 3.02 -5.02 -6.54
N MET A 142 4.29 -5.44 -6.44
CA MET A 142 4.73 -6.41 -5.42
C MET A 142 4.62 -5.86 -3.98
N VAL A 143 4.75 -4.55 -3.79
CA VAL A 143 4.58 -3.88 -2.48
C VAL A 143 3.12 -3.52 -2.21
N SER A 144 2.28 -3.45 -3.25
CA SER A 144 0.87 -3.06 -3.17
C SER A 144 -0.04 -4.16 -2.64
N ILE A 145 0.40 -5.42 -2.72
CA ILE A 145 -0.39 -6.59 -2.30
C ILE A 145 0.34 -7.31 -1.18
N ASP A 146 -0.39 -7.64 -0.12
CA ASP A 146 0.11 -8.51 0.95
C ASP A 146 0.26 -9.95 0.43
N PRO A 147 1.45 -10.55 0.45
CA PRO A 147 1.71 -11.85 -0.18
C PRO A 147 1.03 -13.01 0.55
N LEU A 148 0.65 -12.84 1.81
CA LEU A 148 0.00 -13.88 2.60
C LEU A 148 -1.50 -13.95 2.32
N THR A 149 -2.15 -12.80 2.13
CA THR A 149 -3.61 -12.70 2.04
C THR A 149 -4.12 -12.40 0.63
N GLY A 150 -3.25 -11.90 -0.25
CA GLY A 150 -3.63 -11.42 -1.57
C GLY A 150 -4.52 -10.16 -1.55
N MET A 151 -4.69 -9.53 -0.40
CA MET A 151 -5.35 -8.23 -0.24
C MET A 151 -4.37 -7.09 -0.50
N SER A 152 -4.87 -5.89 -0.67
CA SER A 152 -4.00 -4.71 -0.72
C SER A 152 -3.19 -4.57 0.57
N SER A 153 -1.98 -4.06 0.44
CA SER A 153 -1.14 -3.71 1.58
C SER A 153 -1.63 -2.41 2.24
N LYS A 154 -1.24 -2.18 3.49
CA LYS A 154 -1.49 -0.90 4.18
C LYS A 154 -1.00 0.30 3.38
N ARG A 155 0.17 0.20 2.75
CA ARG A 155 0.73 1.25 1.90
C ARG A 155 -0.20 1.63 0.75
N GLN A 156 -0.76 0.64 0.06
CA GLN A 156 -1.70 0.88 -1.03
C GLN A 156 -3.03 1.45 -0.53
N TYR A 157 -3.46 1.01 0.66
CA TYR A 157 -4.63 1.57 1.34
C TYR A 157 -4.43 3.07 1.62
N ASP A 158 -3.33 3.44 2.28
CA ASP A 158 -3.04 4.84 2.63
C ASP A 158 -2.97 5.74 1.38
N ALA A 159 -2.45 5.23 0.25
CA ALA A 159 -2.39 5.96 -1.01
C ALA A 159 -3.76 6.21 -1.65
N ASN A 160 -4.73 5.33 -1.46
CA ASN A 160 -6.05 5.41 -2.11
C ASN A 160 -7.13 5.99 -1.19
N TYR A 161 -6.96 5.87 0.13
CA TYR A 161 -8.00 6.19 1.11
C TYR A 161 -8.42 7.66 1.04
N GLN A 162 -7.47 8.59 0.94
CA GLN A 162 -7.77 10.01 0.86
C GLN A 162 -8.61 10.36 -0.38
N ALA A 163 -8.27 9.82 -1.53
CA ALA A 163 -9.04 10.04 -2.75
C ALA A 163 -10.49 9.51 -2.65
N MET A 164 -10.69 8.41 -1.91
CA MET A 164 -12.04 7.88 -1.64
C MET A 164 -12.85 8.82 -0.71
N LEU A 165 -12.20 9.39 0.31
CA LEU A 165 -12.82 10.38 1.21
C LEU A 165 -13.23 11.65 0.46
N ASP A 166 -12.30 12.21 -0.32
CA ASP A 166 -12.52 13.45 -1.07
C ASP A 166 -13.65 13.29 -2.09
N ARG A 167 -13.68 12.13 -2.75
CA ARG A 167 -14.77 11.80 -3.68
C ARG A 167 -16.11 11.69 -2.97
N ALA A 168 -16.18 10.96 -1.85
CA ALA A 168 -17.41 10.81 -1.09
C ALA A 168 -17.94 12.16 -0.61
N GLN A 169 -17.05 13.04 -0.15
CA GLN A 169 -17.39 14.39 0.28
C GLN A 169 -17.89 15.27 -0.89
N ALA A 170 -17.20 15.21 -2.04
CA ALA A 170 -17.56 16.02 -3.22
C ALA A 170 -18.88 15.60 -3.84
N GLU A 171 -19.20 14.30 -3.83
CA GLU A 171 -20.41 13.72 -4.43
C GLU A 171 -21.57 13.59 -3.42
N ASP A 172 -21.34 13.93 -2.13
CA ASP A 172 -22.26 13.66 -1.00
C ASP A 172 -22.76 12.20 -1.02
N SER A 173 -21.87 11.28 -1.36
CA SER A 173 -22.19 9.88 -1.57
C SER A 173 -21.79 9.02 -0.35
N PRO A 174 -22.54 7.94 -0.05
CA PRO A 174 -22.18 7.06 1.05
C PRO A 174 -20.78 6.47 0.88
N LEU A 175 -20.01 6.49 1.96
CA LEU A 175 -18.75 5.76 2.08
C LEU A 175 -18.77 5.00 3.42
N THR A 176 -18.62 3.69 3.37
CA THR A 176 -18.55 2.86 4.55
C THR A 176 -17.13 2.36 4.77
N VAL A 177 -16.66 2.43 6.02
CA VAL A 177 -15.41 1.81 6.48
C VAL A 177 -15.74 0.69 7.45
N MET A 178 -15.12 -0.47 7.26
CA MET A 178 -15.12 -1.61 8.18
C MET A 178 -13.68 -1.82 8.68
N VAL A 179 -13.49 -1.78 10.00
CA VAL A 179 -12.26 -2.20 10.67
C VAL A 179 -12.52 -3.55 11.31
N MET A 180 -11.69 -4.52 10.98
CA MET A 180 -11.85 -5.92 11.35
C MET A 180 -10.58 -6.42 12.01
N ASP A 181 -10.69 -7.14 13.11
CA ASP A 181 -9.54 -7.68 13.84
C ASP A 181 -9.85 -9.09 14.34
N MET A 182 -8.91 -10.00 14.06
CA MET A 182 -9.05 -11.40 14.48
C MET A 182 -8.92 -11.55 16.00
N ASP A 183 -9.79 -12.34 16.56
CA ASP A 183 -9.76 -12.63 17.98
C ASP A 183 -8.90 -13.85 18.28
N GLY A 184 -7.92 -13.69 19.16
CA GLY A 184 -7.17 -14.82 19.70
C GLY A 184 -5.96 -15.26 18.89
N LEU A 185 -5.55 -14.56 17.82
CA LEU A 185 -4.40 -14.93 17.02
C LEU A 185 -3.12 -15.09 17.84
N LYS A 186 -2.91 -14.23 18.85
CA LYS A 186 -1.76 -14.33 19.75
C LYS A 186 -1.72 -15.69 20.47
N ILE A 187 -2.87 -16.16 20.97
CA ILE A 187 -2.96 -17.47 21.66
C ILE A 187 -2.66 -18.60 20.68
N ILE A 188 -3.14 -18.49 19.43
CA ILE A 188 -2.86 -19.48 18.38
C ILE A 188 -1.37 -19.52 18.09
N ASN A 189 -0.71 -18.36 17.90
CA ASN A 189 0.73 -18.26 17.67
C ASN A 189 1.55 -18.84 18.85
N ASP A 190 1.18 -18.49 20.07
CA ASP A 190 1.87 -18.91 21.27
C ASP A 190 1.73 -20.45 21.51
N THR A 191 0.62 -21.05 21.06
CA THR A 191 0.31 -22.47 21.27
C THR A 191 0.80 -23.36 20.12
N TYR A 192 0.62 -22.93 18.86
CA TYR A 192 0.83 -23.74 17.67
C TYR A 192 1.93 -23.19 16.75
N GLY A 193 2.52 -22.05 17.11
CA GLY A 193 3.57 -21.40 16.33
C GLY A 193 3.05 -20.49 15.21
N HIS A 194 3.96 -19.66 14.67
CA HIS A 194 3.65 -18.67 13.65
C HIS A 194 3.20 -19.26 12.30
N GLU A 195 3.55 -20.51 12.00
CA GLU A 195 3.08 -21.20 10.79
C GLU A 195 1.57 -21.39 10.82
N MET A 196 1.01 -21.86 11.94
CA MET A 196 -0.44 -21.98 12.15
C MET A 196 -1.10 -20.60 12.09
N GLY A 197 -0.52 -19.58 12.72
CA GLY A 197 -1.07 -18.22 12.66
C GLY A 197 -1.11 -17.67 11.23
N GLY A 198 -0.07 -17.88 10.45
CA GLY A 198 -0.03 -17.51 9.04
C GLY A 198 -1.11 -18.21 8.21
N PHE A 199 -1.29 -19.53 8.41
CA PHE A 199 -2.37 -20.29 7.78
C PHE A 199 -3.74 -19.68 8.11
N VAL A 200 -4.00 -19.45 9.40
CA VAL A 200 -5.29 -18.89 9.85
C VAL A 200 -5.54 -17.50 9.28
N ILE A 201 -4.53 -16.62 9.23
CA ILE A 201 -4.65 -15.29 8.60
C ILE A 201 -5.04 -15.41 7.11
N ALA A 202 -4.40 -16.31 6.37
CA ALA A 202 -4.70 -16.53 4.95
C ALA A 202 -6.12 -17.04 4.72
N GLU A 203 -6.58 -18.01 5.51
CA GLU A 203 -7.94 -18.56 5.46
C GLU A 203 -8.98 -17.48 5.81
N VAL A 204 -8.75 -16.71 6.88
CA VAL A 204 -9.64 -15.60 7.27
C VAL A 204 -9.73 -14.56 6.15
N ALA A 205 -8.61 -14.18 5.55
CA ALA A 205 -8.59 -13.27 4.42
C ALA A 205 -9.41 -13.80 3.23
N GLY A 206 -9.30 -15.11 2.94
CA GLY A 206 -10.11 -15.77 1.92
C GLY A 206 -11.61 -15.69 2.20
N LEU A 207 -12.03 -15.88 3.45
CA LEU A 207 -13.44 -15.77 3.87
C LEU A 207 -13.96 -14.32 3.76
N ILE A 208 -13.16 -13.34 4.19
CA ILE A 208 -13.49 -11.90 4.05
C ILE A 208 -13.66 -11.54 2.57
N ARG A 209 -12.72 -11.92 1.72
CA ARG A 209 -12.75 -11.64 0.29
C ARG A 209 -13.95 -12.29 -0.39
N ALA A 210 -14.29 -13.51 -0.05
CA ALA A 210 -15.43 -14.23 -0.60
C ALA A 210 -16.79 -13.54 -0.35
N VAL A 211 -16.87 -12.62 0.64
CA VAL A 211 -18.08 -11.86 0.94
C VAL A 211 -17.98 -10.41 0.47
N LEU A 212 -16.80 -9.79 0.56
CA LEU A 212 -16.65 -8.34 0.45
C LEU A 212 -15.93 -7.88 -0.83
N ASP A 213 -15.21 -8.74 -1.56
CA ASP A 213 -14.33 -8.35 -2.69
C ASP A 213 -15.10 -7.62 -3.81
N ASP A 214 -16.33 -8.05 -4.10
CA ASP A 214 -17.19 -7.44 -5.13
C ASP A 214 -17.82 -6.09 -4.70
N HIS A 215 -17.65 -5.70 -3.44
CA HIS A 215 -18.31 -4.54 -2.85
C HIS A 215 -17.39 -3.33 -2.66
N GLY A 216 -16.07 -3.53 -2.63
CA GLY A 216 -15.15 -2.43 -2.38
C GLY A 216 -13.69 -2.82 -2.24
N TYR A 217 -12.94 -1.95 -1.61
CA TYR A 217 -11.50 -2.06 -1.46
C TYR A 217 -11.14 -2.72 -0.13
N LEU A 218 -10.36 -3.80 -0.18
CA LEU A 218 -9.93 -4.58 0.99
C LEU A 218 -8.41 -4.50 1.18
N CYS A 219 -8.00 -4.35 2.43
CA CYS A 219 -6.60 -4.20 2.84
C CYS A 219 -6.30 -5.07 4.07
N ARG A 220 -5.12 -5.69 4.09
CA ARG A 220 -4.50 -6.14 5.34
C ARG A 220 -3.75 -4.96 5.95
N PHE A 221 -4.27 -4.44 7.06
CA PHE A 221 -3.78 -3.22 7.68
C PHE A 221 -2.65 -3.47 8.68
N GLY A 222 -2.67 -4.62 9.36
CA GLY A 222 -1.67 -5.05 10.34
C GLY A 222 -1.53 -6.57 10.39
N GLY A 223 -0.96 -7.09 11.47
CA GLY A 223 -0.74 -8.53 11.65
C GLY A 223 -2.02 -9.36 11.52
N ASP A 224 -3.04 -9.00 12.28
CA ASP A 224 -4.38 -9.61 12.37
C ASP A 224 -5.53 -8.64 12.06
N GLU A 225 -5.18 -7.45 11.56
CA GLU A 225 -6.11 -6.38 11.26
C GLU A 225 -6.38 -6.27 9.76
N PHE A 226 -7.66 -6.14 9.39
CA PHE A 226 -8.13 -5.92 8.03
C PHE A 226 -9.01 -4.68 7.98
N VAL A 227 -8.97 -3.97 6.86
CA VAL A 227 -9.82 -2.79 6.63
C VAL A 227 -10.49 -2.90 5.27
N GLY A 228 -11.77 -2.56 5.24
CA GLY A 228 -12.53 -2.44 4.01
C GLY A 228 -13.10 -1.03 3.83
N CYS A 229 -13.05 -0.50 2.60
CA CYS A 229 -13.67 0.76 2.19
C CYS A 229 -14.64 0.52 1.04
N PHE A 230 -15.88 0.98 1.18
CA PHE A 230 -16.99 0.63 0.30
C PHE A 230 -17.76 1.87 -0.12
N ALA A 231 -17.48 2.37 -1.34
CA ALA A 231 -18.19 3.50 -1.91
C ALA A 231 -19.62 3.11 -2.29
N GLY A 232 -20.60 3.94 -1.95
CA GLY A 232 -22.02 3.68 -2.23
C GLY A 232 -22.67 2.60 -1.36
N LEU A 233 -21.94 1.97 -0.44
CA LEU A 233 -22.49 0.95 0.45
C LEU A 233 -23.15 1.60 1.66
N GLU A 234 -24.46 1.41 1.77
CA GLU A 234 -25.23 1.91 2.91
C GLU A 234 -25.01 1.05 4.17
N LYS A 235 -25.15 1.68 5.34
CA LYS A 235 -24.90 1.09 6.65
C LYS A 235 -25.65 -0.23 6.90
N ALA A 236 -26.95 -0.29 6.58
CA ALA A 236 -27.75 -1.49 6.80
C ALA A 236 -27.20 -2.70 6.02
N ARG A 237 -26.79 -2.48 4.77
CA ARG A 237 -26.18 -3.53 3.94
C ARG A 237 -24.78 -3.88 4.42
N ALA A 238 -24.02 -2.89 4.85
CA ALA A 238 -22.69 -3.08 5.44
C ALA A 238 -22.73 -3.99 6.68
N VAL A 239 -23.69 -3.76 7.58
CA VAL A 239 -23.90 -4.61 8.77
C VAL A 239 -24.24 -6.04 8.37
N GLN A 240 -25.11 -6.24 7.37
CA GLN A 240 -25.46 -7.58 6.90
C GLN A 240 -24.23 -8.33 6.35
N LEU A 241 -23.41 -7.66 5.53
CA LEU A 241 -22.21 -8.26 4.97
C LEU A 241 -21.17 -8.58 6.07
N ALA A 242 -21.01 -7.69 7.03
CA ALA A 242 -20.10 -7.91 8.16
C ALA A 242 -20.56 -9.10 9.04
N GLU A 243 -21.85 -9.23 9.30
CA GLU A 243 -22.40 -10.39 10.02
C GLU A 243 -22.22 -11.68 9.21
N GLU A 244 -22.33 -11.63 7.89
CA GLU A 244 -22.06 -12.78 7.03
C GLU A 244 -20.57 -13.20 7.11
N VAL A 245 -19.63 -12.26 7.11
CA VAL A 245 -18.20 -12.54 7.33
C VAL A 245 -18.01 -13.20 8.69
N ARG A 246 -18.52 -12.58 9.75
CA ARG A 246 -18.40 -13.09 11.12
C ARG A 246 -18.96 -14.52 11.26
N ASP A 247 -20.14 -14.76 10.70
CA ASP A 247 -20.83 -16.05 10.79
C ASP A 247 -20.09 -17.14 10.00
N ARG A 248 -19.68 -16.85 8.78
CA ARG A 248 -18.87 -17.78 7.97
C ARG A 248 -17.58 -18.16 8.69
N LEU A 249 -16.90 -17.20 9.29
CA LEU A 249 -15.66 -17.44 10.02
C LEU A 249 -15.90 -18.28 11.27
N ALA A 250 -16.94 -17.98 12.06
CA ALA A 250 -17.28 -18.72 13.27
C ALA A 250 -17.66 -20.20 13.02
N HIS A 251 -18.09 -20.54 11.79
CA HIS A 251 -18.45 -21.90 11.39
C HIS A 251 -17.41 -22.58 10.51
N HIS A 252 -16.35 -21.88 10.15
CA HIS A 252 -15.28 -22.45 9.33
C HIS A 252 -14.37 -23.37 10.14
N VAL A 253 -13.94 -24.47 9.51
CA VAL A 253 -13.03 -25.43 10.14
C VAL A 253 -11.59 -25.05 9.78
N PHE A 254 -10.87 -24.48 10.72
CA PHE A 254 -9.45 -24.17 10.58
C PHE A 254 -8.62 -25.36 11.05
N GLU A 255 -8.15 -26.17 10.11
CA GLU A 255 -7.34 -27.35 10.39
C GLU A 255 -6.05 -27.32 9.56
N HIS A 256 -4.91 -27.40 10.23
CA HIS A 256 -3.59 -27.42 9.61
C HIS A 256 -2.66 -28.35 10.39
N ASN A 257 -1.95 -29.23 9.67
CA ASN A 257 -1.01 -30.21 10.25
C ASN A 257 -1.63 -31.06 11.40
N GLY A 258 -2.94 -31.38 11.30
CA GLY A 258 -3.65 -32.19 12.30
C GLY A 258 -4.05 -31.41 13.57
N ALA A 259 -3.79 -30.13 13.67
CA ALA A 259 -4.27 -29.25 14.72
C ALA A 259 -5.46 -28.42 14.24
N ARG A 260 -6.48 -28.28 15.09
CA ARG A 260 -7.67 -27.50 14.84
C ARG A 260 -7.75 -26.30 15.78
N VAL A 261 -8.10 -25.13 15.23
CA VAL A 261 -8.29 -23.89 16.00
C VAL A 261 -9.62 -23.23 15.61
N GLU A 262 -10.12 -22.36 16.48
CA GLU A 262 -11.42 -21.69 16.31
C GLU A 262 -11.25 -20.18 16.54
N PRO A 263 -10.60 -19.45 15.58
CA PRO A 263 -10.53 -18.00 15.65
C PRO A 263 -11.91 -17.40 15.45
N THR A 264 -12.12 -16.20 15.96
CA THR A 264 -13.29 -15.36 15.66
C THR A 264 -12.82 -13.99 15.16
N ILE A 265 -13.76 -13.13 14.78
CA ILE A 265 -13.45 -11.79 14.30
C ILE A 265 -14.37 -10.77 14.96
N SER A 266 -13.81 -9.63 15.34
CA SER A 266 -14.53 -8.45 15.82
C SER A 266 -14.51 -7.38 14.74
N ILE A 267 -15.68 -6.83 14.39
CA ILE A 267 -15.86 -5.92 13.27
C ILE A 267 -16.52 -4.64 13.75
N GLY A 268 -15.91 -3.49 13.42
CA GLY A 268 -16.47 -2.16 13.62
C GLY A 268 -16.83 -1.49 12.29
N ILE A 269 -17.97 -0.80 12.24
CA ILE A 269 -18.50 -0.16 11.03
C ILE A 269 -18.82 1.30 11.32
N ALA A 270 -18.42 2.17 10.39
CA ALA A 270 -18.85 3.57 10.33
C ALA A 270 -19.17 3.97 8.88
N CYS A 271 -20.18 4.82 8.72
CA CYS A 271 -20.68 5.29 7.43
C CYS A 271 -20.72 6.82 7.38
N PHE A 272 -20.22 7.40 6.32
CA PHE A 272 -20.45 8.80 5.95
C PHE A 272 -21.64 8.87 4.98
N PRO A 273 -22.51 9.87 5.05
CA PRO A 273 -22.60 10.89 6.11
C PRO A 273 -23.41 10.43 7.35
N ALA A 274 -23.90 9.21 7.37
CA ALA A 274 -24.89 8.73 8.36
C ALA A 274 -24.37 8.74 9.82
N ASP A 275 -23.08 8.48 10.05
CA ASP A 275 -22.49 8.34 11.39
C ASP A 275 -21.49 9.45 11.73
N VAL A 276 -20.89 10.05 10.71
CA VAL A 276 -19.90 11.14 10.84
C VAL A 276 -20.17 12.21 9.79
N ALA A 277 -20.08 13.47 10.18
CA ALA A 277 -20.23 14.60 9.26
C ALA A 277 -18.94 14.89 8.48
N ASP A 278 -17.79 14.55 9.05
CA ASP A 278 -16.47 14.69 8.44
C ASP A 278 -15.97 13.29 8.05
N PRO A 279 -15.81 12.98 6.75
CA PRO A 279 -15.34 11.67 6.29
C PRO A 279 -13.94 11.31 6.83
N ASN A 280 -13.10 12.27 7.20
CA ASN A 280 -11.80 12.01 7.82
C ASN A 280 -11.92 11.29 9.18
N GLN A 281 -13.10 11.31 9.81
CA GLN A 281 -13.37 10.61 11.07
C GLN A 281 -13.81 9.14 10.89
N LEU A 282 -14.08 8.70 9.65
CA LEU A 282 -14.63 7.37 9.36
C LEU A 282 -13.78 6.24 9.94
N PHE A 283 -12.49 6.23 9.65
CA PHE A 283 -11.60 5.18 10.13
C PHE A 283 -11.60 5.12 11.66
N SER A 284 -11.40 6.26 12.33
CA SER A 284 -11.37 6.30 13.79
C SER A 284 -12.70 5.93 14.44
N ALA A 285 -13.82 6.21 13.77
CA ALA A 285 -15.14 5.81 14.22
C ALA A 285 -15.35 4.30 14.11
N ALA A 286 -15.00 3.70 12.98
CA ALA A 286 -15.04 2.26 12.77
C ALA A 286 -14.10 1.51 13.73
N ASP A 287 -12.88 2.01 13.96
CA ASP A 287 -11.93 1.45 14.90
C ASP A 287 -12.46 1.44 16.34
N ARG A 288 -13.07 2.55 16.79
CA ARG A 288 -13.75 2.58 18.10
C ARG A 288 -14.86 1.55 18.21
N ALA A 289 -15.67 1.36 17.17
CA ALA A 289 -16.72 0.36 17.16
C ALA A 289 -16.16 -1.08 17.25
N MET A 290 -15.07 -1.37 16.53
CA MET A 290 -14.36 -2.64 16.59
C MET A 290 -13.79 -2.88 18.00
N TYR A 291 -13.18 -1.87 18.60
CA TYR A 291 -12.68 -1.96 19.96
C TYR A 291 -13.79 -2.23 20.99
N GLU A 292 -14.98 -1.63 20.81
CA GLU A 292 -16.17 -1.97 21.63
C GLU A 292 -16.61 -3.42 21.42
N ALA A 293 -16.60 -3.94 20.19
CA ALA A 293 -16.87 -5.33 19.91
C ALA A 293 -15.93 -6.25 20.71
N LYS A 294 -14.65 -5.96 20.73
CA LYS A 294 -13.66 -6.71 21.53
C LYS A 294 -13.94 -6.65 23.03
N ARG A 295 -14.30 -5.48 23.55
CA ARG A 295 -14.61 -5.29 24.97
C ARG A 295 -15.87 -6.01 25.42
N LEU A 296 -16.86 -6.14 24.56
CA LEU A 296 -18.18 -6.72 24.86
C LEU A 296 -18.24 -8.24 24.64
N GLY A 297 -17.11 -8.89 24.44
CA GLY A 297 -17.04 -10.35 24.39
C GLY A 297 -16.53 -10.93 23.07
N LYS A 298 -16.06 -10.06 22.16
CA LYS A 298 -15.51 -10.48 20.85
C LYS A 298 -16.56 -11.15 19.95
N ASN A 299 -16.16 -11.66 18.77
CA ASN A 299 -17.02 -12.37 17.82
C ASN A 299 -18.34 -11.65 17.56
N GLN A 300 -18.29 -10.36 17.24
CA GLN A 300 -19.47 -9.55 17.00
C GLN A 300 -19.19 -8.38 16.07
N VAL A 301 -20.24 -7.88 15.45
CA VAL A 301 -20.27 -6.67 14.65
C VAL A 301 -20.80 -5.51 15.49
N ARG A 302 -20.14 -4.35 15.40
CA ARG A 302 -20.61 -3.09 15.99
C ARG A 302 -20.62 -2.00 14.94
N ALA A 303 -21.74 -1.32 14.82
CA ALA A 303 -21.85 -0.10 14.03
C ALA A 303 -22.04 1.09 14.98
N ILE A 304 -21.49 2.24 14.60
CA ILE A 304 -21.71 3.48 15.34
C ILE A 304 -23.23 3.74 15.41
N PRO A 305 -23.80 4.05 16.57
CA PRO A 305 -25.20 4.46 16.64
C PRO A 305 -25.39 5.74 15.79
N PRO A 306 -26.58 5.90 15.15
CA PRO A 306 -26.86 7.12 14.40
C PRO A 306 -26.61 8.35 15.29
N ALA A 307 -26.08 9.43 14.68
CA ALA A 307 -25.96 10.70 15.38
C ALA A 307 -27.35 11.12 15.88
N GLU A 308 -27.49 11.43 17.16
CA GLU A 308 -28.77 11.98 17.66
C GLU A 308 -29.06 13.28 16.92
N PRO A 309 -30.27 13.44 16.39
CA PRO A 309 -30.64 14.71 15.77
C PRO A 309 -30.59 15.81 16.84
N GLY A 310 -29.62 16.74 16.69
CA GLY A 310 -29.44 17.90 17.54
C GLY A 310 -30.57 18.94 17.36
#